data_edaeeddf8745e24b0dd3bcebae432937
#
_entry.id   edaeeddf8745e24b0dd3bcebae432937
#
_cell.length_a   1.000
_cell.length_b   1.000
_cell.length_c   1.000
_cell.angle_alpha   90.00
_cell.angle_beta   90.00
_cell.angle_gamma   90.00
#
_symmetry.space_group_name_H-M   'P 1'
#
loop_
_entity.id
_entity.type
_entity.pdbx_description
1 polymer ?
#
loop_
_entity_poly.entity_id
_entity_poly.type
_entity_poly.pdbx_seq_one_letter_code
_entity_poly.pdbx_strand_id
1 'polypeptide(L)'
;MAIEVDVLGTIYSIEKSNKLDDLRLENLAGYCDTSTNQIVIDTFKCDNLSKADLGKYEREVIRHELIHAFLNESGLSDCSWGCNEEIVDWIALMFPKMLKVFQELKVI
;
A
#
# COMPACT_ATOMS: atom_id res chain seq x y z
N MET A 1 4.51 -10.81 -12.16
CA MET A 1 3.14 -10.77 -12.73
C MET A 1 2.36 -9.66 -12.05
N ALA A 2 1.71 -8.82 -12.83
CA ALA A 2 0.89 -7.75 -12.28
C ALA A 2 -0.51 -8.28 -11.93
N ILE A 3 -1.04 -7.77 -10.83
CA ILE A 3 -2.42 -8.05 -10.40
C ILE A 3 -3.20 -6.75 -10.61
N GLU A 4 -4.37 -6.86 -11.21
CA GLU A 4 -5.22 -5.69 -11.40
C GLU A 4 -6.31 -5.64 -10.32
N VAL A 5 -6.62 -4.44 -9.84
CA VAL A 5 -7.66 -4.21 -8.85
C VAL A 5 -8.44 -2.95 -9.21
N ASP A 6 -9.75 -3.01 -9.00
CA ASP A 6 -10.63 -1.86 -9.21
C ASP A 6 -10.68 -1.04 -7.92
N VAL A 7 -10.18 0.19 -7.99
CA VAL A 7 -10.22 1.14 -6.88
C VAL A 7 -11.24 2.21 -7.21
N LEU A 8 -12.43 2.08 -6.69
CA LEU A 8 -13.53 3.04 -6.87
C LEU A 8 -13.79 3.38 -8.34
N GLY A 9 -13.70 2.37 -9.22
CA GLY A 9 -13.99 2.52 -10.64
C GLY A 9 -12.77 2.70 -11.53
N THR A 10 -11.57 2.80 -10.95
CA THR A 10 -10.32 2.95 -11.69
C THR A 10 -9.47 1.71 -11.49
N ILE A 11 -8.97 1.12 -12.57
CA ILE A 11 -8.13 -0.07 -12.49
C ILE A 11 -6.69 0.33 -12.18
N TYR A 12 -6.16 -0.23 -11.11
CA TYR A 12 -4.76 -0.10 -10.73
C TYR A 12 -4.06 -1.44 -10.93
N SER A 13 -2.82 -1.40 -11.36
CA SER A 13 -1.98 -2.60 -11.42
C SER A 13 -1.07 -2.64 -10.20
N ILE A 14 -0.87 -3.83 -9.64
CA ILE A 14 0.03 -4.05 -8.51
C ILE A 14 1.07 -5.06 -8.96
N GLU A 15 2.33 -4.69 -8.90
CA GLU A 15 3.42 -5.60 -9.27
C GLU A 15 4.62 -5.42 -8.36
N LYS A 16 5.48 -6.42 -8.37
CA LYS A 16 6.72 -6.40 -7.60
C LYS A 16 7.89 -6.06 -8.51
N SER A 17 8.83 -5.30 -7.99
CA SER A 17 10.07 -4.98 -8.67
C SER A 17 11.18 -4.83 -7.65
N ASN A 18 12.34 -4.39 -8.06
CA ASN A 18 13.48 -4.14 -7.17
C ASN A 18 14.18 -2.86 -7.61
N LYS A 19 15.06 -2.34 -6.77
CA LYS A 19 15.72 -1.06 -7.04
C LYS A 19 16.68 -1.09 -8.24
N LEU A 20 17.08 -2.28 -8.69
CA LEU A 20 17.92 -2.42 -9.88
C LEU A 20 17.11 -2.22 -11.15
N ASP A 21 15.86 -2.71 -11.16
CA ASP A 21 14.96 -2.58 -12.31
C ASP A 21 14.11 -1.33 -12.24
N ASP A 22 13.86 -0.82 -11.03
CA ASP A 22 13.06 0.39 -10.82
C ASP A 22 13.75 1.28 -9.78
N LEU A 23 14.40 2.32 -10.25
CA LEU A 23 15.15 3.23 -9.38
C LEU A 23 14.29 3.98 -8.38
N ARG A 24 12.97 4.09 -8.64
CA ARG A 24 12.06 4.72 -7.67
C ARG A 24 11.93 3.93 -6.38
N LEU A 25 12.32 2.65 -6.38
CA LEU A 25 12.32 1.83 -5.17
C LEU A 25 13.55 2.04 -4.30
N GLU A 26 14.51 2.86 -4.71
CA GLU A 26 15.64 3.19 -3.86
C GLU A 26 15.13 3.94 -2.62
N ASN A 27 15.39 3.37 -1.44
CA ASN A 27 14.92 3.89 -0.15
C ASN A 27 13.40 3.84 0.06
N LEU A 28 12.67 3.10 -0.78
CA LEU A 28 11.22 2.92 -0.64
C LEU A 28 10.87 1.44 -0.59
N ALA A 29 9.87 1.11 0.23
CA ALA A 29 9.31 -0.25 0.25
C ALA A 29 8.31 -0.45 -0.89
N GLY A 30 7.74 0.65 -1.39
CA GLY A 30 6.80 0.64 -2.50
C GLY A 30 6.38 2.06 -2.83
N TYR A 31 5.60 2.22 -3.88
CA TYR A 31 5.03 3.51 -4.25
C TYR A 31 3.73 3.32 -5.02
N CYS A 32 2.93 4.38 -5.06
CA CYS A 32 1.71 4.46 -5.85
C CYS A 32 1.87 5.62 -6.84
N ASP A 33 1.92 5.31 -8.13
CA ASP A 33 1.97 6.32 -9.19
C ASP A 33 0.55 6.52 -9.73
N THR A 34 -0.09 7.59 -9.28
CA THR A 34 -1.47 7.88 -9.67
C THR A 34 -1.59 8.39 -11.10
N SER A 35 -0.49 8.82 -11.72
CA SER A 35 -0.51 9.25 -13.12
C SER A 35 -0.63 8.07 -14.09
N THR A 36 -0.17 6.90 -13.66
CA THR A 36 -0.22 5.67 -14.47
C THR A 36 -1.11 4.61 -13.86
N ASN A 37 -1.70 4.87 -12.69
CA ASN A 37 -2.52 3.93 -11.91
C ASN A 37 -1.75 2.64 -11.61
N GLN A 38 -0.52 2.81 -11.13
CA GLN A 38 0.39 1.70 -10.92
C GLN A 38 0.93 1.70 -9.49
N ILE A 39 0.85 0.55 -8.84
CA ILE A 39 1.44 0.33 -7.53
C ILE A 39 2.59 -0.65 -7.71
N VAL A 40 3.76 -0.30 -7.21
CA VAL A 40 4.95 -1.14 -7.29
C VAL A 40 5.47 -1.40 -5.88
N ILE A 41 5.71 -2.65 -5.57
CA ILE A 41 6.18 -3.11 -4.26
C ILE A 41 7.55 -3.72 -4.43
N ASP A 42 8.47 -3.42 -3.50
CA ASP A 42 9.80 -4.00 -3.51
C ASP A 42 9.76 -5.51 -3.27
N THR A 43 10.61 -6.24 -3.96
CA THR A 43 10.83 -7.66 -3.67
C THR A 43 11.79 -7.76 -2.51
N PHE A 44 11.24 -7.80 -1.30
CA PHE A 44 12.06 -7.81 -0.08
C PHE A 44 12.95 -9.05 -0.02
N LYS A 45 14.24 -8.83 0.27
CA LYS A 45 15.19 -9.93 0.48
C LYS A 45 15.53 -10.03 1.96
N CYS A 46 15.59 -11.26 2.46
CA CYS A 46 15.97 -11.49 3.84
C CYS A 46 17.48 -11.27 4.02
N ASP A 47 17.84 -10.43 4.98
CA ASP A 47 19.22 -10.21 5.41
C ASP A 47 19.24 -9.97 6.92
N ASN A 48 20.41 -9.64 7.50
CA ASN A 48 20.55 -9.46 8.93
C ASN A 48 19.76 -8.27 9.50
N LEU A 49 19.30 -7.37 8.63
CA LEU A 49 18.58 -6.16 9.02
C LEU A 49 17.10 -6.23 8.66
N SER A 50 16.68 -7.29 7.96
CA SER A 50 15.31 -7.42 7.51
C SER A 50 14.39 -7.87 8.65
N LYS A 51 13.10 -7.61 8.48
CA LYS A 51 12.07 -8.06 9.42
C LYS A 51 11.94 -9.60 9.34
N ALA A 52 11.68 -10.22 10.48
CA ALA A 52 11.55 -11.68 10.55
C ALA A 52 10.38 -12.21 9.71
N ASP A 53 9.29 -11.46 9.64
CA ASP A 53 8.11 -11.83 8.83
C ASP A 53 7.95 -10.84 7.67
N LEU A 54 8.63 -11.13 6.56
CA LEU A 54 8.57 -10.29 5.37
C LEU A 54 7.22 -10.37 4.67
N GLY A 55 6.53 -11.51 4.76
CA GLY A 55 5.19 -11.64 4.18
C GLY A 55 4.19 -10.71 4.85
N LYS A 56 4.26 -10.59 6.18
CA LYS A 56 3.42 -9.67 6.93
C LYS A 56 3.73 -8.22 6.53
N TYR A 57 5.01 -7.87 6.45
CA TYR A 57 5.44 -6.54 6.06
C TYR A 57 4.99 -6.19 4.63
N GLU A 58 5.13 -7.13 3.70
CA GLU A 58 4.68 -6.94 2.32
C GLU A 58 3.18 -6.59 2.28
N ARG A 59 2.37 -7.31 3.03
CA ARG A 59 0.93 -7.05 3.08
C ARG A 59 0.62 -5.65 3.63
N GLU A 60 1.39 -5.20 4.63
CA GLU A 60 1.25 -3.84 5.17
C GLU A 60 1.59 -2.79 4.11
N VAL A 61 2.66 -3.01 3.35
CA VAL A 61 3.09 -2.08 2.29
C VAL A 61 2.04 -2.02 1.18
N ILE A 62 1.49 -3.16 0.78
CA ILE A 62 0.43 -3.18 -0.23
C ILE A 62 -0.79 -2.39 0.26
N ARG A 63 -1.19 -2.56 1.51
CA ARG A 63 -2.31 -1.78 2.06
C ARG A 63 -2.00 -0.29 2.08
N HIS A 64 -0.77 0.09 2.47
CA HIS A 64 -0.34 1.48 2.50
C HIS A 64 -0.50 2.14 1.11
N GLU A 65 0.02 1.48 0.07
CA GLU A 65 -0.07 2.04 -1.28
C GLU A 65 -1.49 2.03 -1.83
N LEU A 66 -2.30 1.03 -1.49
CA LEU A 66 -3.71 1.01 -1.86
C LEU A 66 -4.49 2.13 -1.21
N ILE A 67 -4.17 2.50 0.04
CA ILE A 67 -4.80 3.64 0.71
C ILE A 67 -4.51 4.93 -0.06
N HIS A 68 -3.28 5.11 -0.54
CA HIS A 68 -2.98 6.25 -1.41
C HIS A 68 -3.84 6.24 -2.67
N ALA A 69 -4.05 5.08 -3.28
CA ALA A 69 -4.93 4.95 -4.44
C ALA A 69 -6.38 5.32 -4.10
N PHE A 70 -6.91 4.82 -2.98
CA PHE A 70 -8.25 5.17 -2.53
C PHE A 70 -8.39 6.68 -2.29
N LEU A 71 -7.39 7.29 -1.66
CA LEU A 71 -7.41 8.72 -1.41
C LEU A 71 -7.39 9.53 -2.71
N ASN A 72 -6.57 9.10 -3.66
CA ASN A 72 -6.52 9.75 -4.97
C ASN A 72 -7.86 9.65 -5.70
N GLU A 73 -8.47 8.45 -5.73
CA GLU A 73 -9.73 8.23 -6.42
C GLU A 73 -10.91 8.92 -5.71
N SER A 74 -10.75 9.25 -4.42
CA SER A 74 -11.73 10.00 -3.65
C SER A 74 -11.54 11.52 -3.73
N GLY A 75 -10.52 11.99 -4.47
CA GLY A 75 -10.21 13.41 -4.59
C GLY A 75 -9.54 13.99 -3.36
N LEU A 76 -8.94 13.17 -2.50
CA LEU A 76 -8.40 13.60 -1.21
C LEU A 76 -6.87 13.55 -1.15
N SER A 77 -6.19 13.21 -2.24
CA SER A 77 -4.73 13.06 -2.23
C SER A 77 -3.98 14.35 -1.90
N ASP A 78 -4.58 15.51 -2.18
CA ASP A 78 -3.98 16.81 -1.93
C ASP A 78 -4.44 17.46 -0.63
N CYS A 79 -5.32 16.79 0.14
CA CYS A 79 -5.72 17.29 1.46
C CYS A 79 -4.57 17.12 2.46
N SER A 80 -4.54 17.96 3.48
CA SER A 80 -3.49 17.90 4.50
C SER A 80 -3.39 16.53 5.17
N TRP A 81 -4.52 15.90 5.48
CA TRP A 81 -4.50 14.57 6.10
C TRP A 81 -4.28 13.46 5.07
N GLY A 82 -4.76 13.62 3.84
CA GLY A 82 -4.56 12.62 2.78
C GLY A 82 -3.12 12.55 2.30
N CYS A 83 -2.34 13.63 2.47
CA CYS A 83 -0.91 13.65 2.18
C CYS A 83 -0.07 13.20 3.37
N ASN A 84 -0.68 12.94 4.53
CA ASN A 84 0.05 12.63 5.75
C ASN A 84 0.40 11.13 5.79
N GLU A 85 1.68 10.83 5.63
CA GLU A 85 2.17 9.45 5.62
C GLU A 85 1.95 8.73 6.95
N GLU A 86 1.95 9.45 8.06
CA GLU A 86 1.71 8.83 9.37
C GLU A 86 0.28 8.30 9.47
N ILE A 87 -0.69 9.05 8.97
CA ILE A 87 -2.10 8.61 8.98
C ILE A 87 -2.29 7.43 8.04
N VAL A 88 -1.73 7.51 6.84
CA VAL A 88 -1.82 6.43 5.86
C VAL A 88 -1.21 5.15 6.42
N ASP A 89 -0.04 5.27 7.03
CA ASP A 89 0.64 4.13 7.64
C ASP A 89 -0.16 3.55 8.81
N TRP A 90 -0.72 4.41 9.66
CA TRP A 90 -1.55 3.97 10.78
C TRP A 90 -2.75 3.15 10.28
N ILE A 91 -3.44 3.64 9.26
CA ILE A 91 -4.59 2.91 8.68
C ILE A 91 -4.14 1.56 8.12
N ALA A 92 -3.02 1.53 7.40
CA ALA A 92 -2.49 0.30 6.82
C ALA A 92 -2.17 -0.75 7.88
N LEU A 93 -1.61 -0.31 9.01
CA LEU A 93 -1.27 -1.19 10.11
C LEU A 93 -2.50 -1.66 10.89
N MET A 94 -3.44 -0.75 11.14
CA MET A 94 -4.56 -1.00 12.05
C MET A 94 -5.79 -1.59 11.37
N PHE A 95 -5.92 -1.47 10.06
CA PHE A 95 -7.13 -1.91 9.37
C PHE A 95 -7.52 -3.36 9.68
N PRO A 96 -6.61 -4.35 9.67
CA PRO A 96 -7.00 -5.72 10.00
C PRO A 96 -7.61 -5.86 11.40
N LYS A 97 -7.10 -5.09 12.36
CA LYS A 97 -7.63 -5.11 13.74
C LYS A 97 -8.99 -4.43 13.82
N MET A 98 -9.15 -3.32 13.11
CA MET A 98 -10.43 -2.62 13.02
C MET A 98 -11.49 -3.49 12.37
N LEU A 99 -11.15 -4.13 11.27
CA LEU A 99 -12.05 -5.02 10.55
C LEU A 99 -12.56 -6.15 11.46
N LYS A 100 -11.65 -6.74 12.22
CA LYS A 100 -12.00 -7.82 13.14
C LYS A 100 -13.05 -7.37 14.17
N VAL A 101 -12.88 -6.20 14.76
CA VAL A 101 -13.83 -5.64 15.72
C VAL A 101 -15.18 -5.37 15.07
N PHE A 102 -15.15 -4.76 13.88
CA PHE A 102 -16.39 -4.46 13.15
C PHE A 102 -17.16 -5.72 12.79
N GLN A 103 -16.46 -6.78 12.41
CA GLN A 103 -17.09 -8.07 12.12
C GLN A 103 -17.67 -8.72 13.36
N GLU A 104 -16.95 -8.67 14.48
CA GLU A 104 -17.44 -9.22 15.75
C GLU A 104 -18.72 -8.53 16.21
N LEU A 105 -18.81 -7.22 16.00
CA LEU A 105 -20.00 -6.44 16.37
C LEU A 105 -21.07 -6.45 15.30
N LYS A 106 -20.82 -7.08 14.17
CA LYS A 106 -21.76 -7.17 13.04
C LYS A 106 -22.19 -5.79 12.53
N VAL A 107 -21.27 -4.86 12.49
CA VAL A 107 -21.49 -3.52 11.92
C VAL A 107 -20.91 -3.38 10.52
N ILE A 108 -20.36 -4.46 10.00
CA ILE A 108 -19.84 -4.51 8.65
C ILE A 108 -20.12 -5.90 8.06
#